data_f423400a07e76e36962d5979c7ee718e
#
_entry.id   f423400a07e76e36962d5979c7ee718e
#
_cell.length_a   1.000
_cell.length_b   1.000
_cell.length_c   1.000
_cell.angle_alpha   90.00
_cell.angle_beta   90.00
_cell.angle_gamma   90.00
#
_symmetry.space_group_name_H-M   'P 1'
#
loop_
_entity.id
_entity.type
_entity.pdbx_description
1 polymer ?
#
loop_
_entity_poly.entity_id
_entity_poly.type
_entity_poly.pdbx_seq_one_letter_code
_entity_poly.pdbx_strand_id
1 'polypeptide(L)' 'MIDARYLGDYKVWLEFNDGRKGVVDLSDELHGEELEPLRNRDRFSEFYLDYGLASIAWLDGQDFTPEFLYDKLKAMN' A
#
# COMPACT_ATOMS: atom_id res chain seq x y z
N MET A 1 3.38 9.49 4.70
CA MET A 1 2.93 9.29 3.30
C MET A 1 1.98 10.42 2.94
N ILE A 2 2.20 11.03 1.79
CA ILE A 2 1.39 12.17 1.36
C ILE A 2 0.54 11.86 0.12
N ASP A 3 0.83 10.79 -0.61
CA ASP A 3 0.01 10.40 -1.75
C ASP A 3 0.19 8.90 -2.03
N ALA A 4 -0.85 8.30 -2.62
CA ALA A 4 -0.84 6.88 -3.00
C ALA A 4 -1.80 6.70 -4.17
N ARG A 5 -1.37 5.95 -5.21
CA ARG A 5 -2.17 5.72 -6.41
C ARG A 5 -2.05 4.27 -6.86
N TYR A 6 -3.17 3.67 -7.21
CA TYR A 6 -3.20 2.31 -7.73
C TYR A 6 -2.82 2.30 -9.23
N LEU A 7 -1.89 1.41 -9.58
CA LEU A 7 -1.40 1.30 -10.96
C LEU A 7 -1.83 0.01 -11.66
N GLY A 8 -2.55 -0.87 -10.96
CA GLY A 8 -2.94 -2.18 -11.50
C GLY A 8 -1.97 -3.27 -11.02
N ASP A 9 -2.42 -4.52 -11.07
CA ASP A 9 -1.63 -5.71 -10.71
C ASP A 9 -0.97 -5.61 -9.34
N TYR A 10 -1.69 -5.04 -8.35
CA TYR A 10 -1.23 -4.87 -6.97
C TYR A 10 -0.04 -3.93 -6.83
N LYS A 11 0.21 -3.10 -7.83
CA LYS A 11 1.27 -2.10 -7.77
C LYS A 11 0.67 -0.77 -7.35
N VAL A 12 1.37 -0.10 -6.45
CA VAL A 12 0.92 1.18 -5.89
C VAL A 12 2.07 2.18 -5.97
N TRP A 13 1.78 3.35 -6.52
CA TRP A 13 2.72 4.47 -6.47
C TRP A 13 2.52 5.19 -5.15
N LEU A 14 3.64 5.46 -4.47
CA LEU A 14 3.64 6.10 -3.14
C LEU A 14 4.55 7.31 -3.14
N GLU A 15 4.18 8.32 -2.35
CA GLU A 15 5.04 9.47 -2.09
C GLU A 15 5.05 9.76 -0.59
N PHE A 16 6.26 9.96 -0.04
CA PHE A 16 6.47 10.24 1.37
C PHE A 16 6.88 11.69 1.59
N ASN A 17 6.76 12.16 2.85
CA ASN A 17 7.02 13.55 3.23
C ASN A 17 8.45 14.01 2.96
N ASP A 18 9.40 13.08 2.92
CA ASP A 18 10.81 13.38 2.66
C ASP A 18 11.14 13.49 1.17
N GLY A 19 10.12 13.39 0.32
CA GLY A 19 10.29 13.45 -1.13
C GLY A 19 10.54 12.11 -1.80
N ARG A 20 10.74 11.04 -1.02
CA ARG A 20 10.91 9.70 -1.61
C ARG A 20 9.61 9.23 -2.21
N LYS A 21 9.68 8.74 -3.43
CA LYS A 21 8.50 8.26 -4.15
C LYS A 21 8.87 7.15 -5.13
N GLY A 22 7.91 6.36 -5.52
CA GLY A 22 8.10 5.28 -6.46
C GLY A 22 6.99 4.25 -6.37
N VAL A 23 7.17 3.15 -7.07
CA VAL A 23 6.18 2.08 -7.16
C VAL A 23 6.59 0.91 -6.28
N VAL A 24 5.65 0.39 -5.50
CA VAL A 24 5.84 -0.86 -4.76
C VAL A 24 4.87 -1.90 -5.31
N ASP A 25 5.32 -3.16 -5.34
CA ASP A 25 4.52 -4.30 -5.74
C ASP A 25 4.13 -5.06 -4.47
N LEU A 26 2.84 -5.10 -4.18
CA LEU A 26 2.32 -5.73 -2.96
C LEU A 26 1.73 -7.12 -3.21
N SER A 27 1.88 -7.67 -4.42
CA SER A 27 1.28 -8.96 -4.76
C SER A 27 1.77 -10.09 -3.85
N ASP A 28 3.04 -10.07 -3.46
CA ASP A 28 3.64 -11.09 -2.60
C ASP A 28 3.32 -10.89 -1.12
N GLU A 29 2.66 -9.78 -0.77
CA GLU A 29 2.37 -9.45 0.61
C GLU A 29 0.94 -9.80 1.02
N LEU A 30 0.11 -10.27 0.08
CA LEU A 30 -1.32 -10.50 0.31
C LEU A 30 -1.57 -11.94 0.75
N HIS A 31 -0.96 -12.33 1.87
CA HIS A 31 -1.15 -13.65 2.45
C HIS A 31 -1.59 -13.53 3.90
N GLY A 32 -2.13 -14.61 4.45
CA GLY A 32 -2.75 -14.60 5.76
C GLY A 32 -4.23 -14.24 5.66
N GLU A 33 -5.01 -14.62 6.67
CA GLU A 33 -6.47 -14.47 6.63
C GLU A 33 -6.92 -13.03 6.49
N GLU A 34 -6.21 -12.11 7.12
CA GLU A 34 -6.59 -10.69 7.11
C GLU A 34 -6.43 -10.07 5.73
N LEU A 35 -5.38 -10.46 5.01
CA LEU A 35 -5.06 -9.83 3.72
C LEU A 35 -5.60 -10.59 2.53
N GLU A 36 -6.08 -11.81 2.73
CA GLU A 36 -6.59 -12.63 1.65
C GLU A 36 -7.68 -11.96 0.82
N PRO A 37 -8.67 -11.25 1.42
CA PRO A 37 -9.69 -10.57 0.62
C PRO A 37 -9.12 -9.55 -0.36
N LEU A 38 -7.92 -9.02 -0.08
CA LEU A 38 -7.29 -8.03 -0.96
C LEU A 38 -6.65 -8.66 -2.20
N ARG A 39 -6.64 -9.98 -2.30
CA ARG A 39 -6.21 -10.67 -3.53
C ARG A 39 -7.17 -10.42 -4.68
N ASN A 40 -8.40 -10.04 -4.37
CA ASN A 40 -9.33 -9.54 -5.38
C ASN A 40 -8.86 -8.14 -5.79
N ARG A 41 -8.56 -7.94 -7.07
CA ARG A 41 -8.01 -6.68 -7.56
C ARG A 41 -8.94 -5.50 -7.33
N ASP A 42 -10.24 -5.71 -7.47
CA ASP A 42 -11.21 -4.64 -7.25
C ASP A 42 -11.21 -4.20 -5.78
N ARG A 43 -11.13 -5.17 -4.86
CA ARG A 43 -11.03 -4.87 -3.43
C ARG A 43 -9.71 -4.16 -3.11
N PHE A 44 -8.63 -4.64 -3.67
CA PHE A 44 -7.31 -4.05 -3.46
C PHE A 44 -7.29 -2.59 -3.90
N SER A 45 -7.91 -2.28 -5.02
CA SER A 45 -7.91 -0.92 -5.57
C SER A 45 -8.70 0.08 -4.74
N GLU A 46 -9.49 -0.39 -3.77
CA GLU A 46 -10.36 0.44 -2.94
C GLU A 46 -9.65 1.01 -1.71
N PHE A 47 -8.33 0.90 -1.63
CA PHE A 47 -7.60 1.49 -0.51
C PHE A 47 -7.79 3.02 -0.47
N TYR A 48 -7.57 3.58 0.71
CA TYR A 48 -7.58 5.02 0.89
C TYR A 48 -6.35 5.42 1.71
N LEU A 49 -5.97 6.69 1.60
CA LEU A 49 -4.88 7.23 2.39
C LEU A 49 -5.43 7.65 3.76
N ASP A 50 -4.99 6.96 4.79
CA ASP A 50 -5.42 7.26 6.15
C ASP A 50 -4.39 8.19 6.80
N TYR A 51 -4.79 9.43 7.03
CA TYR A 51 -3.87 10.44 7.57
C TYR A 51 -3.52 10.18 9.04
N GLY A 52 -4.38 9.48 9.77
CA GLY A 52 -4.06 9.09 11.14
C GLY A 52 -2.97 8.05 11.21
N LEU A 53 -2.95 7.10 10.27
CA LEU A 53 -1.91 6.08 10.17
C LEU A 53 -0.72 6.55 9.34
N ALA A 54 -0.90 7.59 8.54
CA ALA A 54 0.05 8.07 7.55
C ALA A 54 0.40 6.97 6.53
N SER A 55 -0.59 6.16 6.14
CA SER A 55 -0.41 5.02 5.26
C SER A 55 -1.71 4.65 4.56
N ILE A 56 -1.66 3.63 3.69
CA ILE A 56 -2.86 3.15 3.03
C ILE A 56 -3.58 2.12 3.90
N ALA A 57 -4.91 2.13 3.80
CA ALA A 57 -5.77 1.24 4.56
C ALA A 57 -7.01 0.90 3.75
N TRP A 58 -7.78 -0.07 4.22
CA TRP A 58 -9.03 -0.49 3.60
C TRP A 58 -10.15 -0.43 4.64
N LEU A 59 -11.37 -0.24 4.17
CA LEU A 59 -12.53 -0.09 5.06
C LEU A 59 -12.79 -1.32 5.93
N ASP A 60 -12.35 -2.50 5.49
CA ASP A 60 -12.49 -3.74 6.25
C ASP A 60 -11.50 -3.86 7.41
N GLY A 61 -10.62 -2.87 7.60
CA GLY A 61 -9.67 -2.86 8.70
C GLY A 61 -8.24 -3.26 8.33
N GLN A 62 -7.99 -3.71 7.13
CA GLN A 62 -6.63 -4.02 6.69
C GLN A 62 -5.83 -2.73 6.51
N ASP A 63 -4.54 -2.81 6.80
CA ASP A 63 -3.62 -1.69 6.54
C ASP A 63 -2.19 -2.21 6.41
N PHE A 64 -1.32 -1.33 5.94
CA PHE A 64 0.13 -1.54 5.98
C PHE A 64 0.73 -0.38 6.74
N THR A 65 1.77 -0.64 7.54
CA THR A 65 2.44 0.44 8.26
C THR A 65 3.24 1.29 7.28
N PRO A 66 3.40 2.59 7.55
CA PRO A 66 4.21 3.43 6.65
C PRO A 66 5.67 2.98 6.62
N GLU A 67 6.20 2.48 7.75
CA GLU A 67 7.57 1.98 7.81
C GLU A 67 7.77 0.78 6.88
N PHE A 68 6.81 -0.14 6.86
CA PHE A 68 6.86 -1.30 5.98
C PHE A 68 6.91 -0.88 4.52
N LEU A 69 6.04 0.05 4.14
CA LEU A 69 5.98 0.53 2.75
C LEU A 69 7.21 1.32 2.37
N TYR A 70 7.73 2.12 3.30
CA TYR A 70 8.94 2.89 3.07
C TYR A 70 10.15 1.98 2.82
N ASP A 71 10.29 0.95 3.66
CA ASP A 71 11.38 -0.02 3.50
C ASP A 71 11.26 -0.79 2.20
N LYS A 72 10.03 -1.16 1.83
CA LYS A 72 9.80 -1.86 0.57
C LYS A 72 10.14 -0.99 -0.63
N LEU A 73 9.81 0.29 -0.56
CA LEU A 73 10.16 1.25 -1.61
C LEU A 73 11.67 1.40 -1.74
N LYS A 74 12.39 1.46 -0.63
CA LYS A 74 13.85 1.52 -0.64
C LYS A 74 14.46 0.29 -1.28
N ALA A 75 13.92 -0.89 -0.97
CA ALA A 75 14.45 -2.15 -1.50
C ALA A 75 14.22 -2.28 -3.01
N MET A 76 13.21 -1.60 -3.55
CA MET A 76 12.87 -1.66 -4.98
C MET A 76 13.63 -0.64 -5.82
N ASN A 77 14.33 0.24 -5.19
CA ASN A 77 15.16 1.25 -5.84
C ASN A 77 16.62 0.81 -5.82
#